data_6dac4922066b0fcbbc9ce93bebff6078
#
_entry.id   6dac4922066b0fcbbc9ce93bebff6078
#
_cell.length_a   1.000
_cell.length_b   1.000
_cell.length_c   1.000
_cell.angle_alpha   90.00
_cell.angle_beta   90.00
_cell.angle_gamma   90.00
#
_symmetry.space_group_name_H-M   'P 1'
#
loop_
_entity.id
_entity.type
_entity.pdbx_description
1 polymer ?
#
loop_
_entity_poly.entity_id
_entity_poly.type
_entity_poly.pdbx_seq_one_letter_code
_entity_poly.pdbx_strand_id
1 'polypeptide(L)'
;MTTAKGAAGYRRRSARLVFCWCMPVAIAVLALTTGCSDFAARGLNAEGVRLFDQTRYQEALQQFQKAIDSDPNNADAYYNLAATYHRLGALNRRLPELAQAESYYHLCLNRDPSHRECHRGLAVLLAEQGRSEESFRLLQAWAERSPHLPDPKIELARVCEETGDRESAKKHLADALRVDAGNARALTALGHLREQSGDHLLALQDYQQSLYADRFQPDVAARVAALQSVVRPNPNGASPSGGTQTAAQPPNTVR
;
A
#
# COMPACT_ATOMS: atom_id res chain seq x y z
N MET A 1 18.69 -20.07 -93.89
CA MET A 1 17.37 -19.59 -94.34
C MET A 1 16.53 -19.35 -93.12
N THR A 2 16.37 -18.11 -92.81
CA THR A 2 15.16 -17.32 -92.65
C THR A 2 14.38 -17.58 -91.37
N THR A 3 14.49 -16.66 -90.43
CA THR A 3 13.54 -15.63 -89.96
C THR A 3 12.38 -16.15 -89.14
N ALA A 4 11.87 -15.58 -88.04
CA ALA A 4 11.68 -14.22 -87.68
C ALA A 4 11.21 -14.21 -86.19
N LYS A 5 11.62 -13.26 -85.44
CA LYS A 5 10.96 -12.24 -84.64
C LYS A 5 9.48 -12.46 -84.24
N GLY A 6 9.23 -12.35 -82.91
CA GLY A 6 7.91 -12.09 -82.38
C GLY A 6 8.03 -11.59 -80.94
N ALA A 7 8.12 -10.27 -80.72
CA ALA A 7 8.05 -9.61 -79.43
C ALA A 7 6.60 -9.55 -78.98
N ALA A 8 6.36 -9.82 -77.68
CA ALA A 8 5.19 -9.34 -76.98
C ALA A 8 5.58 -8.91 -75.57
N GLY A 9 5.73 -7.62 -75.42
CA GLY A 9 5.85 -6.97 -74.12
C GLY A 9 4.53 -7.06 -73.41
N TYR A 10 4.58 -7.65 -72.18
CA TYR A 10 3.47 -7.58 -71.26
C TYR A 10 3.77 -6.55 -70.19
N ARG A 11 2.95 -5.50 -70.23
CA ARG A 11 2.95 -4.36 -69.30
C ARG A 11 2.76 -4.84 -67.85
N ARG A 12 3.78 -4.76 -67.00
CA ARG A 12 3.63 -4.66 -65.57
C ARG A 12 3.35 -3.21 -65.18
N ARG A 13 2.10 -2.87 -65.05
CA ARG A 13 1.67 -1.63 -64.34
C ARG A 13 0.44 -1.94 -63.49
N SER A 14 0.46 -1.45 -62.23
CA SER A 14 -0.63 -1.32 -61.27
C SER A 14 -0.84 -2.45 -60.27
N ALA A 15 0.15 -2.66 -59.37
CA ALA A 15 -0.10 -3.31 -58.09
C ALA A 15 0.62 -2.64 -56.90
N ARG A 16 0.97 -1.34 -57.02
CA ARG A 16 1.72 -0.65 -55.96
C ARG A 16 0.99 0.49 -55.26
N LEU A 17 -0.29 0.72 -55.49
CA LEU A 17 -1.00 1.89 -54.91
C LEU A 17 -2.16 1.56 -53.98
N VAL A 18 -2.47 0.31 -53.74
CA VAL A 18 -3.57 -0.06 -52.81
C VAL A 18 -3.07 -0.40 -51.41
N PHE A 19 -1.77 -0.66 -51.24
CA PHE A 19 -1.22 -1.10 -49.95
C PHE A 19 -0.90 0.03 -48.95
N CYS A 20 -0.87 1.29 -49.40
CA CYS A 20 -0.40 2.41 -48.57
C CYS A 20 -1.52 3.14 -47.80
N TRP A 21 -2.80 2.90 -48.12
CA TRP A 21 -3.93 3.58 -47.46
C TRP A 21 -4.64 2.75 -46.38
N CYS A 22 -4.45 1.45 -46.35
CA CYS A 22 -5.06 0.58 -45.30
C CYS A 22 -4.27 0.55 -44.00
N MET A 23 -2.96 0.86 -43.99
CA MET A 23 -2.14 0.84 -42.78
C MET A 23 -2.54 1.88 -41.72
N PRO A 24 -2.81 3.16 -42.01
CA PRO A 24 -3.17 4.13 -40.96
C PRO A 24 -4.55 3.86 -40.35
N VAL A 25 -5.49 3.28 -41.10
CA VAL A 25 -6.82 2.95 -40.62
C VAL A 25 -6.75 1.74 -39.66
N ALA A 26 -5.94 0.72 -39.95
CA ALA A 26 -5.76 -0.45 -39.08
C ALA A 26 -5.08 -0.06 -37.78
N ILE A 27 -4.09 0.82 -37.77
CA ILE A 27 -3.42 1.32 -36.56
C ILE A 27 -4.39 2.18 -35.73
N ALA A 28 -5.21 3.03 -36.38
CA ALA A 28 -6.20 3.85 -35.67
C ALA A 28 -7.31 3.00 -35.01
N VAL A 29 -7.74 1.90 -35.62
CA VAL A 29 -8.74 1.00 -35.09
C VAL A 29 -8.17 0.20 -33.88
N LEU A 30 -6.89 -0.24 -33.94
CA LEU A 30 -6.24 -0.90 -32.79
C LEU A 30 -6.09 0.06 -31.59
N ALA A 31 -5.78 1.33 -31.83
CA ALA A 31 -5.64 2.32 -30.74
C ALA A 31 -6.98 2.65 -30.06
N LEU A 32 -8.10 2.56 -30.76
CA LEU A 32 -9.43 2.80 -30.20
C LEU A 32 -9.94 1.63 -29.36
N THR A 33 -9.51 0.40 -29.64
CA THR A 33 -9.94 -0.78 -28.88
C THR A 33 -9.20 -0.89 -27.52
N THR A 34 -7.95 -0.47 -27.44
CA THR A 34 -7.19 -0.49 -26.18
C THR A 34 -7.71 0.52 -25.16
N GLY A 35 -8.18 1.70 -25.58
CA GLY A 35 -8.73 2.71 -24.67
C GLY A 35 -10.07 2.32 -24.05
N CYS A 36 -10.90 1.54 -24.75
CA CYS A 36 -12.20 1.10 -24.22
C CYS A 36 -12.07 -0.03 -23.20
N SER A 37 -11.08 -0.91 -23.34
CA SER A 37 -10.84 -2.02 -22.41
C SER A 37 -10.31 -1.52 -21.06
N ASP A 38 -9.37 -0.57 -21.06
CA ASP A 38 -8.82 0.04 -19.85
C ASP A 38 -9.90 0.78 -19.04
N PHE A 39 -10.76 1.56 -19.71
CA PHE A 39 -11.87 2.24 -19.04
C PHE A 39 -12.87 1.25 -18.41
N ALA A 40 -13.21 0.18 -19.13
CA ALA A 40 -14.10 -0.86 -18.62
C ALA A 40 -13.48 -1.59 -17.42
N ALA A 41 -12.19 -1.94 -17.49
CA ALA A 41 -11.46 -2.59 -16.40
C ALA A 41 -11.43 -1.71 -15.14
N ARG A 42 -11.21 -0.40 -15.28
CA ARG A 42 -11.24 0.54 -14.15
C ARG A 42 -12.63 0.61 -13.50
N GLY A 43 -13.70 0.63 -14.28
CA GLY A 43 -15.06 0.62 -13.76
C GLY A 43 -15.39 -0.65 -12.99
N LEU A 44 -15.01 -1.81 -13.52
CA LEU A 44 -15.17 -3.11 -12.85
C LEU A 44 -14.35 -3.18 -11.57
N ASN A 45 -13.11 -2.68 -11.60
CA ASN A 45 -12.25 -2.62 -10.42
C ASN A 45 -12.83 -1.72 -9.33
N ALA A 46 -13.33 -0.53 -9.68
CA ALA A 46 -13.99 0.37 -8.74
C ALA A 46 -15.26 -0.25 -8.10
N GLU A 47 -16.06 -0.97 -8.90
CA GLU A 47 -17.22 -1.70 -8.38
C GLU A 47 -16.80 -2.83 -7.44
N GLY A 48 -15.71 -3.55 -7.77
CA GLY A 48 -15.12 -4.56 -6.89
C GLY A 48 -14.69 -3.98 -5.54
N VAL A 49 -14.03 -2.82 -5.52
CA VAL A 49 -13.65 -2.10 -4.28
C VAL A 49 -14.88 -1.73 -3.47
N ARG A 50 -15.93 -1.18 -4.10
CA ARG A 50 -17.19 -0.85 -3.43
C ARG A 50 -17.84 -2.08 -2.77
N LEU A 51 -17.81 -3.23 -3.43
CA LEU A 51 -18.35 -4.49 -2.90
C LEU A 51 -17.48 -5.02 -1.74
N PHE A 52 -16.15 -4.88 -1.85
CA PHE A 52 -15.22 -5.23 -0.78
C PHE A 52 -15.49 -4.41 0.49
N ASP A 53 -15.69 -3.10 0.38
CA ASP A 53 -16.03 -2.21 1.51
C ASP A 53 -17.37 -2.59 2.16
N GLN A 54 -18.30 -3.15 1.38
CA GLN A 54 -19.56 -3.71 1.87
C GLN A 54 -19.42 -5.14 2.41
N THR A 55 -18.21 -5.67 2.56
CA THR A 55 -17.93 -7.06 2.98
C THR A 55 -18.49 -8.15 2.07
N ARG A 56 -18.94 -7.79 0.86
CA ARG A 56 -19.46 -8.72 -0.18
C ARG A 56 -18.29 -9.32 -0.97
N TYR A 57 -17.40 -10.00 -0.27
CA TYR A 57 -16.11 -10.44 -0.82
C TYR A 57 -16.24 -11.35 -2.05
N GLN A 58 -17.20 -12.26 -2.08
CA GLN A 58 -17.38 -13.18 -3.22
C GLN A 58 -17.77 -12.43 -4.51
N GLU A 59 -18.60 -11.40 -4.38
CA GLU A 59 -19.01 -10.57 -5.51
C GLU A 59 -17.87 -9.63 -5.93
N ALA A 60 -17.09 -9.12 -4.96
CA ALA A 60 -15.88 -8.34 -5.24
C ALA A 60 -14.88 -9.15 -6.07
N LEU A 61 -14.60 -10.42 -5.69
CA LEU A 61 -13.74 -11.32 -6.45
C LEU A 61 -14.19 -11.46 -7.91
N GLN A 62 -15.50 -11.58 -8.15
CA GLN A 62 -16.04 -11.68 -9.51
C GLN A 62 -15.80 -10.40 -10.33
N GLN A 63 -15.93 -9.22 -9.71
CA GLN A 63 -15.69 -7.95 -10.41
C GLN A 63 -14.20 -7.75 -10.70
N PHE A 64 -13.31 -8.06 -9.76
CA PHE A 64 -11.88 -7.99 -9.97
C PHE A 64 -11.41 -8.98 -11.06
N GLN A 65 -11.99 -10.20 -11.10
CA GLN A 65 -11.69 -11.14 -12.17
C GLN A 65 -12.11 -10.60 -13.54
N LYS A 66 -13.33 -10.02 -13.66
CA LYS A 66 -13.77 -9.39 -14.89
C LYS A 66 -12.88 -8.20 -15.29
N ALA A 67 -12.36 -7.45 -14.31
CA ALA A 67 -11.43 -6.37 -14.58
C ALA A 67 -10.12 -6.90 -15.19
N ILE A 68 -9.59 -7.99 -14.66
CA ILE A 68 -8.40 -8.70 -15.21
C ILE A 68 -8.69 -9.27 -16.61
N ASP A 69 -9.86 -9.85 -16.82
CA ASP A 69 -10.26 -10.39 -18.13
C ASP A 69 -10.38 -9.28 -19.17
N SER A 70 -10.80 -8.07 -18.76
CA SER A 70 -10.89 -6.89 -19.63
C SER A 70 -9.54 -6.24 -19.90
N ASP A 71 -8.66 -6.17 -18.88
CA ASP A 71 -7.29 -5.68 -18.99
C ASP A 71 -6.33 -6.57 -18.18
N PRO A 72 -5.66 -7.53 -18.81
CA PRO A 72 -4.71 -8.43 -18.15
C PRO A 72 -3.43 -7.76 -17.63
N ASN A 73 -3.22 -6.46 -17.91
CA ASN A 73 -2.09 -5.70 -17.41
C ASN A 73 -2.45 -4.81 -16.21
N ASN A 74 -3.71 -4.79 -15.80
CA ASN A 74 -4.17 -3.99 -14.68
C ASN A 74 -3.64 -4.51 -13.33
N ALA A 75 -2.53 -3.97 -12.87
CA ALA A 75 -1.89 -4.36 -11.61
C ALA A 75 -2.80 -4.14 -10.40
N ASP A 76 -3.59 -3.03 -10.38
CA ASP A 76 -4.54 -2.75 -9.29
C ASP A 76 -5.62 -3.83 -9.16
N ALA A 77 -6.10 -4.39 -10.27
CA ALA A 77 -7.09 -5.47 -10.22
C ALA A 77 -6.50 -6.76 -9.62
N TYR A 78 -5.25 -7.10 -9.94
CA TYR A 78 -4.54 -8.21 -9.30
C TYR A 78 -4.32 -7.96 -7.80
N TYR A 79 -3.93 -6.73 -7.43
CA TYR A 79 -3.80 -6.35 -6.02
C TYR A 79 -5.10 -6.53 -5.26
N ASN A 80 -6.21 -5.98 -5.77
CA ASN A 80 -7.50 -6.04 -5.12
C ASN A 80 -8.03 -7.48 -4.99
N LEU A 81 -7.79 -8.30 -6.01
CA LEU A 81 -8.09 -9.74 -5.98
C LEU A 81 -7.28 -10.44 -4.87
N ALA A 82 -5.96 -10.18 -4.81
CA ALA A 82 -5.07 -10.69 -3.78
C ALA A 82 -5.50 -10.27 -2.38
N ALA A 83 -5.77 -8.98 -2.18
CA ALA A 83 -6.20 -8.44 -0.89
C ALA A 83 -7.54 -9.05 -0.43
N THR A 84 -8.45 -9.32 -1.37
CA THR A 84 -9.73 -9.98 -1.06
C THR A 84 -9.54 -11.42 -0.63
N TYR A 85 -8.71 -12.19 -1.33
CA TYR A 85 -8.34 -13.55 -0.92
C TYR A 85 -7.60 -13.56 0.42
N HIS A 86 -6.68 -12.62 0.64
CA HIS A 86 -5.98 -12.46 1.91
C HIS A 86 -6.97 -12.24 3.05
N ARG A 87 -7.92 -11.31 2.87
CA ARG A 87 -8.96 -11.04 3.86
C ARG A 87 -9.84 -12.27 4.16
N LEU A 88 -10.26 -12.99 3.13
CA LEU A 88 -11.04 -14.22 3.29
C LEU A 88 -10.26 -15.32 3.98
N GLY A 89 -8.99 -15.51 3.61
CA GLY A 89 -8.09 -16.48 4.24
C GLY A 89 -7.87 -16.19 5.72
N ALA A 90 -7.64 -14.92 6.07
CA ALA A 90 -7.47 -14.48 7.45
C ALA A 90 -8.76 -14.67 8.28
N LEU A 91 -9.93 -14.27 7.76
CA LEU A 91 -11.21 -14.41 8.45
C LEU A 91 -11.59 -15.87 8.73
N ASN A 92 -11.35 -16.75 7.76
CA ASN A 92 -11.80 -18.14 7.80
C ASN A 92 -10.69 -19.12 8.22
N ARG A 93 -9.47 -18.62 8.46
CA ARG A 93 -8.26 -19.42 8.70
C ARG A 93 -8.02 -20.46 7.61
N ARG A 94 -8.20 -20.07 6.35
CA ARG A 94 -8.11 -20.96 5.19
C ARG A 94 -6.80 -20.76 4.45
N LEU A 95 -5.94 -21.77 4.52
CA LEU A 95 -4.65 -21.78 3.81
C LEU A 95 -4.75 -21.71 2.28
N PRO A 96 -5.75 -22.33 1.60
CA PRO A 96 -5.89 -22.21 0.16
C PRO A 96 -6.12 -20.77 -0.32
N GLU A 97 -6.94 -19.99 0.39
CA GLU A 97 -7.19 -18.59 0.07
C GLU A 97 -5.93 -17.73 0.28
N LEU A 98 -5.14 -18.00 1.34
CA LEU A 98 -3.86 -17.31 1.57
C LEU A 98 -2.84 -17.62 0.47
N ALA A 99 -2.78 -18.87 -0.02
CA ALA A 99 -1.92 -19.25 -1.14
C ALA A 99 -2.35 -18.57 -2.46
N GLN A 100 -3.67 -18.42 -2.68
CA GLN A 100 -4.18 -17.66 -3.81
C GLN A 100 -3.80 -16.17 -3.71
N ALA A 101 -3.94 -15.58 -2.52
CA ALA A 101 -3.53 -14.20 -2.26
C ALA A 101 -2.05 -13.98 -2.60
N GLU A 102 -1.16 -14.86 -2.13
CA GLU A 102 0.27 -14.81 -2.44
C GLU A 102 0.52 -14.85 -3.95
N SER A 103 -0.13 -15.79 -4.65
CA SER A 103 -0.03 -15.92 -6.10
C SER A 103 -0.46 -14.64 -6.83
N TYR A 104 -1.59 -14.04 -6.45
CA TYR A 104 -2.07 -12.82 -7.07
C TYR A 104 -1.23 -11.58 -6.73
N TYR A 105 -0.64 -11.49 -5.54
CA TYR A 105 0.35 -10.44 -5.23
C TYR A 105 1.58 -10.56 -6.13
N HIS A 106 2.08 -11.77 -6.37
CA HIS A 106 3.18 -11.97 -7.32
C HIS A 106 2.79 -11.61 -8.75
N LEU A 107 1.57 -11.92 -9.19
CA LEU A 107 1.08 -11.52 -10.51
C LEU A 107 0.98 -9.99 -10.63
N CYS A 108 0.53 -9.31 -9.59
CA CYS A 108 0.54 -7.85 -9.51
C CYS A 108 1.96 -7.30 -9.72
N LEU A 109 2.93 -7.78 -8.94
CA LEU A 109 4.33 -7.33 -9.03
C LEU A 109 5.00 -7.69 -10.36
N ASN A 110 4.53 -8.72 -11.06
CA ASN A 110 4.96 -9.03 -12.41
C ASN A 110 4.42 -8.04 -13.46
N ARG A 111 3.27 -7.41 -13.19
CA ARG A 111 2.69 -6.36 -14.05
C ARG A 111 3.27 -4.99 -13.74
N ASP A 112 3.37 -4.66 -12.46
CA ASP A 112 4.00 -3.43 -11.97
C ASP A 112 4.97 -3.76 -10.82
N PRO A 113 6.28 -3.89 -11.11
CA PRO A 113 7.31 -4.13 -10.11
C PRO A 113 7.47 -3.00 -9.07
N SER A 114 6.86 -1.85 -9.30
CA SER A 114 6.88 -0.71 -8.39
C SER A 114 5.62 -0.56 -7.55
N HIS A 115 4.62 -1.44 -7.74
CA HIS A 115 3.33 -1.36 -7.08
C HIS A 115 3.47 -1.48 -5.56
N ARG A 116 3.31 -0.36 -4.89
CA ARG A 116 3.57 -0.18 -3.45
C ARG A 116 2.68 -1.07 -2.58
N GLU A 117 1.38 -1.04 -2.88
CA GLU A 117 0.37 -1.79 -2.12
C GLU A 117 0.57 -3.30 -2.26
N CYS A 118 1.05 -3.78 -3.41
CA CYS A 118 1.37 -5.20 -3.62
C CYS A 118 2.57 -5.64 -2.79
N HIS A 119 3.66 -4.84 -2.77
CA HIS A 119 4.80 -5.14 -1.90
C HIS A 119 4.39 -5.20 -0.44
N ARG A 120 3.60 -4.20 0.01
CA ARG A 120 3.10 -4.13 1.38
C ARG A 120 2.18 -5.32 1.70
N GLY A 121 1.20 -5.60 0.84
CA GLY A 121 0.24 -6.69 1.06
C GLY A 121 0.92 -8.06 1.12
N LEU A 122 1.87 -8.33 0.22
CA LEU A 122 2.65 -9.56 0.23
C LEU A 122 3.53 -9.66 1.48
N ALA A 123 4.20 -8.57 1.86
CA ALA A 123 5.03 -8.56 3.06
C ALA A 123 4.23 -8.83 4.34
N VAL A 124 3.01 -8.26 4.46
CA VAL A 124 2.08 -8.54 5.56
C VAL A 124 1.67 -10.00 5.57
N LEU A 125 1.23 -10.53 4.42
CA LEU A 125 0.82 -11.93 4.29
C LEU A 125 1.92 -12.90 4.73
N LEU A 126 3.17 -12.65 4.29
CA LEU A 126 4.33 -13.46 4.66
C LEU A 126 4.61 -13.40 6.17
N ALA A 127 4.56 -12.19 6.76
CA ALA A 127 4.78 -12.01 8.19
C ALA A 127 3.69 -12.71 9.03
N GLU A 128 2.41 -12.59 8.66
CA GLU A 128 1.29 -13.27 9.31
C GLU A 128 1.39 -14.80 9.25
N GLN A 129 2.06 -15.34 8.22
CA GLN A 129 2.37 -16.77 8.10
C GLN A 129 3.64 -17.19 8.86
N GLY A 130 4.29 -16.28 9.59
CA GLY A 130 5.56 -16.55 10.28
C GLY A 130 6.78 -16.56 9.35
N ARG A 131 6.64 -16.15 8.09
CA ARG A 131 7.70 -16.08 7.07
C ARG A 131 8.37 -14.70 7.04
N SER A 132 8.69 -14.15 8.22
CA SER A 132 9.22 -12.77 8.38
C SER A 132 10.52 -12.55 7.62
N GLU A 133 11.38 -13.58 7.52
CA GLU A 133 12.63 -13.51 6.75
C GLU A 133 12.40 -13.32 5.24
N GLU A 134 11.36 -13.94 4.71
CA GLU A 134 10.99 -13.79 3.29
C GLU A 134 10.36 -12.41 3.05
N SER A 135 9.54 -11.93 3.98
CA SER A 135 8.99 -10.58 3.98
C SER A 135 10.13 -9.53 3.97
N PHE A 136 11.13 -9.70 4.84
CA PHE A 136 12.28 -8.80 4.89
C PHE A 136 13.07 -8.78 3.59
N ARG A 137 13.39 -9.96 3.02
CA ARG A 137 14.10 -10.06 1.73
C ARG A 137 13.33 -9.43 0.57
N LEU A 138 12.02 -9.62 0.51
CA LEU A 138 11.15 -8.97 -0.47
C LEU A 138 11.27 -7.45 -0.42
N LEU A 139 11.16 -6.88 0.79
CA LEU A 139 11.19 -5.43 1.00
C LEU A 139 12.59 -4.85 0.79
N GLN A 140 13.66 -5.60 1.17
CA GLN A 140 15.03 -5.20 0.89
C GLN A 140 15.30 -5.13 -0.60
N ALA A 141 14.89 -6.15 -1.36
CA ALA A 141 15.02 -6.14 -2.82
C ALA A 141 14.24 -4.99 -3.47
N TRP A 142 13.10 -4.60 -2.91
CA TRP A 142 12.36 -3.42 -3.35
C TRP A 142 13.11 -2.12 -3.02
N ALA A 143 13.68 -1.99 -1.81
CA ALA A 143 14.48 -0.83 -1.41
C ALA A 143 15.72 -0.63 -2.29
N GLU A 144 16.38 -1.72 -2.68
CA GLU A 144 17.54 -1.71 -3.58
C GLU A 144 17.17 -1.26 -5.00
N ARG A 145 16.02 -1.71 -5.51
CA ARG A 145 15.52 -1.31 -6.84
C ARG A 145 14.97 0.11 -6.88
N SER A 146 14.49 0.61 -5.75
CA SER A 146 13.80 1.90 -5.65
C SER A 146 14.38 2.76 -4.50
N PRO A 147 15.67 3.13 -4.53
CA PRO A 147 16.34 3.82 -3.42
C PRO A 147 15.78 5.22 -3.14
N HIS A 148 15.12 5.82 -4.13
CA HIS A 148 14.49 7.14 -4.07
C HIS A 148 13.09 7.13 -3.42
N LEU A 149 12.54 5.95 -3.13
CA LEU A 149 11.25 5.83 -2.45
C LEU A 149 11.45 5.65 -0.94
N PRO A 150 10.69 6.35 -0.09
CA PRO A 150 10.70 6.12 1.36
C PRO A 150 9.95 4.85 1.76
N ASP A 151 8.92 4.46 0.99
CA ASP A 151 8.00 3.36 1.32
C ASP A 151 8.67 2.03 1.65
N PRO A 152 9.62 1.48 0.86
CA PRO A 152 10.25 0.20 1.19
C PRO A 152 11.00 0.24 2.52
N LYS A 153 11.58 1.39 2.88
CA LYS A 153 12.27 1.58 4.15
C LYS A 153 11.29 1.63 5.33
N ILE A 154 10.11 2.25 5.14
CA ILE A 154 9.04 2.28 6.14
C ILE A 154 8.50 0.86 6.39
N GLU A 155 8.29 0.08 5.33
CA GLU A 155 7.82 -1.30 5.48
C GLU A 155 8.88 -2.23 6.10
N LEU A 156 10.19 -2.02 5.79
CA LEU A 156 11.29 -2.72 6.48
C LEU A 156 11.29 -2.42 7.99
N ALA A 157 11.08 -1.15 8.35
CA ALA A 157 11.00 -0.75 9.75
C ALA A 157 9.85 -1.47 10.46
N ARG A 158 8.69 -1.60 9.81
CA ARG A 158 7.54 -2.32 10.35
C ARG A 158 7.86 -3.80 10.61
N VAL A 159 8.51 -4.49 9.67
CA VAL A 159 8.92 -5.90 9.87
C VAL A 159 9.93 -6.02 11.00
N CYS A 160 10.90 -5.09 11.11
CA CYS A 160 11.84 -5.06 12.24
C CYS A 160 11.13 -4.84 13.57
N GLU A 161 10.13 -3.96 13.62
CA GLU A 161 9.32 -3.73 14.84
C GLU A 161 8.54 -4.99 15.24
N GLU A 162 7.91 -5.67 14.29
CA GLU A 162 7.16 -6.92 14.52
C GLU A 162 8.07 -8.05 15.02
N THR A 163 9.34 -8.09 14.60
CA THR A 163 10.33 -9.05 15.08
C THR A 163 11.06 -8.60 16.37
N GLY A 164 10.72 -7.42 16.91
CA GLY A 164 11.29 -6.87 18.13
C GLY A 164 12.61 -6.11 17.95
N ASP A 165 13.14 -6.00 16.74
CA ASP A 165 14.37 -5.25 16.45
C ASP A 165 14.07 -3.75 16.26
N ARG A 166 13.81 -3.07 17.39
CA ARG A 166 13.46 -1.65 17.39
C ARG A 166 14.57 -0.74 16.88
N GLU A 167 15.83 -1.12 17.08
CA GLU A 167 16.95 -0.28 16.65
C GLU A 167 17.10 -0.30 15.13
N SER A 168 16.98 -1.46 14.50
CA SER A 168 16.90 -1.55 13.03
C SER A 168 15.67 -0.83 12.49
N ALA A 169 14.51 -0.93 13.15
CA ALA A 169 13.32 -0.18 12.77
C ALA A 169 13.55 1.33 12.78
N LYS A 170 14.10 1.90 13.85
CA LYS A 170 14.46 3.33 13.92
C LYS A 170 15.44 3.73 12.81
N LYS A 171 16.43 2.89 12.52
CA LYS A 171 17.40 3.13 11.45
C LYS A 171 16.72 3.19 10.08
N HIS A 172 15.86 2.24 9.76
CA HIS A 172 15.13 2.23 8.49
C HIS A 172 14.20 3.44 8.36
N LEU A 173 13.56 3.88 9.43
CA LEU A 173 12.74 5.11 9.43
C LEU A 173 13.59 6.37 9.23
N ALA A 174 14.75 6.46 9.86
CA ALA A 174 15.70 7.53 9.61
C ALA A 174 16.18 7.55 8.16
N ASP A 175 16.40 6.37 7.56
CA ASP A 175 16.75 6.25 6.15
C ASP A 175 15.60 6.66 5.21
N ALA A 176 14.34 6.39 5.60
CA ALA A 176 13.16 6.88 4.88
C ALA A 176 13.06 8.41 4.95
N LEU A 177 13.31 9.01 6.12
CA LEU A 177 13.28 10.46 6.32
C LEU A 177 14.45 11.19 5.65
N ARG A 178 15.57 10.52 5.36
CA ARG A 178 16.62 11.08 4.51
C ARG A 178 16.18 11.21 3.03
N VAL A 179 15.28 10.36 2.59
CA VAL A 179 14.70 10.43 1.24
C VAL A 179 13.57 11.47 1.18
N ASP A 180 12.71 11.47 2.18
CA ASP A 180 11.56 12.37 2.30
C ASP A 180 11.41 12.81 3.76
N ALA A 181 12.01 13.96 4.09
CA ALA A 181 12.02 14.50 5.46
C ALA A 181 10.62 14.88 5.99
N GLY A 182 9.67 15.09 5.09
CA GLY A 182 8.28 15.41 5.41
C GLY A 182 7.35 14.19 5.41
N ASN A 183 7.86 12.98 5.32
CA ASN A 183 7.01 11.81 5.24
C ASN A 183 6.25 11.55 6.54
N ALA A 184 4.95 11.88 6.54
CA ALA A 184 4.10 11.78 7.73
C ALA A 184 4.05 10.35 8.31
N ARG A 185 4.04 9.31 7.45
CA ARG A 185 4.04 7.90 7.90
C ARG A 185 5.33 7.54 8.64
N ALA A 186 6.48 7.94 8.08
CA ALA A 186 7.78 7.68 8.70
C ALA A 186 7.93 8.43 10.03
N LEU A 187 7.52 9.70 10.07
CA LEU A 187 7.53 10.52 11.29
C LEU A 187 6.63 9.94 12.38
N THR A 188 5.40 9.53 12.02
CA THR A 188 4.47 8.91 12.97
C THR A 188 5.05 7.61 13.53
N ALA A 189 5.59 6.74 12.66
CA ALA A 189 6.18 5.48 13.09
C ALA A 189 7.41 5.68 13.99
N LEU A 190 8.29 6.65 13.65
CA LEU A 190 9.46 6.97 14.48
C LEU A 190 9.05 7.54 15.84
N GLY A 191 8.05 8.44 15.86
CA GLY A 191 7.45 8.96 17.08
C GLY A 191 6.92 7.85 17.98
N HIS A 192 6.23 6.87 17.41
CA HIS A 192 5.72 5.71 18.14
C HIS A 192 6.84 4.87 18.79
N LEU A 193 7.90 4.55 18.03
CA LEU A 193 9.05 3.82 18.56
C LEU A 193 9.78 4.58 19.67
N ARG A 194 9.89 5.92 19.55
CA ARG A 194 10.50 6.78 20.58
C ARG A 194 9.63 6.90 21.81
N GLU A 195 8.31 7.02 21.64
CA GLU A 195 7.36 7.00 22.76
C GLU A 195 7.45 5.70 23.55
N GLN A 196 7.48 4.55 22.86
CA GLN A 196 7.68 3.23 23.51
C GLN A 196 9.03 3.08 24.20
N SER A 197 10.06 3.80 23.77
CA SER A 197 11.39 3.84 24.39
C SER A 197 11.49 4.84 25.54
N GLY A 198 10.44 5.61 25.83
CA GLY A 198 10.44 6.66 26.84
C GLY A 198 11.02 8.00 26.39
N ASP A 199 11.40 8.13 25.11
CA ASP A 199 11.97 9.35 24.54
C ASP A 199 10.86 10.37 24.20
N HIS A 200 10.06 10.75 25.19
CA HIS A 200 8.83 11.52 25.02
C HIS A 200 9.02 12.87 24.30
N LEU A 201 10.16 13.55 24.54
CA LEU A 201 10.47 14.83 23.87
C LEU A 201 10.66 14.64 22.37
N LEU A 202 11.43 13.62 21.98
CA LEU A 202 11.68 13.33 20.57
C LEU A 202 10.43 12.77 19.88
N ALA A 203 9.65 11.92 20.58
CA ALA A 203 8.36 11.45 20.09
C ALA A 203 7.39 12.61 19.81
N LEU A 204 7.30 13.56 20.75
CA LEU A 204 6.46 14.75 20.59
C LEU A 204 6.88 15.58 19.36
N GLN A 205 8.17 15.74 19.14
CA GLN A 205 8.70 16.47 17.97
C GLN A 205 8.33 15.75 16.66
N ASP A 206 8.51 14.42 16.59
CA ASP A 206 8.18 13.65 15.38
C ASP A 206 6.68 13.74 15.07
N TYR A 207 5.83 13.57 16.06
CA TYR A 207 4.38 13.66 15.88
C TYR A 207 3.93 15.06 15.45
N GLN A 208 4.55 16.12 15.99
CA GLN A 208 4.26 17.50 15.56
C GLN A 208 4.67 17.73 14.11
N GLN A 209 5.84 17.22 13.69
CA GLN A 209 6.27 17.29 12.31
C GLN A 209 5.35 16.46 11.38
N SER A 210 4.88 15.29 11.84
CA SER A 210 3.91 14.50 11.10
C SER A 210 2.61 15.26 10.87
N LEU A 211 2.06 15.93 11.91
CA LEU A 211 0.85 16.76 11.79
C LEU A 211 1.06 18.00 10.91
N TYR A 212 2.28 18.52 10.84
CA TYR A 212 2.59 19.61 9.92
C TYR A 212 2.53 19.14 8.46
N ALA A 213 3.03 17.94 8.19
CA ALA A 213 3.01 17.32 6.86
C ALA A 213 1.61 16.84 6.44
N ASP A 214 0.89 16.23 7.38
CA ASP A 214 -0.51 15.80 7.19
C ASP A 214 -1.32 16.16 8.44
N ARG A 215 -2.28 17.08 8.29
CA ARG A 215 -3.11 17.58 9.38
C ARG A 215 -4.27 16.66 9.77
N PHE A 216 -4.62 15.71 8.91
CA PHE A 216 -5.78 14.84 9.11
C PHE A 216 -5.44 13.51 9.78
N GLN A 217 -4.71 13.59 10.93
CA GLN A 217 -4.28 12.45 11.73
C GLN A 217 -4.81 12.60 13.18
N PRO A 218 -6.10 12.31 13.45
CA PRO A 218 -6.70 12.51 14.76
C PRO A 218 -5.97 11.74 15.89
N ASP A 219 -5.50 10.51 15.59
CA ASP A 219 -4.79 9.68 16.56
C ASP A 219 -3.43 10.30 16.94
N VAL A 220 -2.70 10.83 15.95
CA VAL A 220 -1.43 11.53 16.19
C VAL A 220 -1.66 12.82 16.98
N ALA A 221 -2.74 13.57 16.67
CA ALA A 221 -3.10 14.76 17.42
C ALA A 221 -3.40 14.43 18.90
N ALA A 222 -4.11 13.34 19.17
CA ALA A 222 -4.36 12.87 20.54
C ALA A 222 -3.07 12.50 21.27
N ARG A 223 -2.11 11.83 20.60
CA ARG A 223 -0.80 11.51 21.18
C ARG A 223 0.02 12.78 21.48
N VAL A 224 0.01 13.76 20.58
CA VAL A 224 0.65 15.06 20.83
C VAL A 224 0.09 15.71 22.09
N ALA A 225 -1.24 15.77 22.24
CA ALA A 225 -1.87 16.35 23.43
C ALA A 225 -1.49 15.59 24.72
N ALA A 226 -1.48 14.25 24.68
CA ALA A 226 -1.06 13.42 25.81
C ALA A 226 0.41 13.67 26.21
N LEU A 227 1.32 13.64 25.22
CA LEU A 227 2.75 13.86 25.48
C LEU A 227 3.07 15.28 25.94
N GLN A 228 2.33 16.30 25.48
CA GLN A 228 2.49 17.67 25.98
C GLN A 228 2.22 17.78 27.46
N SER A 229 1.23 17.04 27.99
CA SER A 229 0.93 17.02 29.43
C SER A 229 2.01 16.33 30.26
N VAL A 230 2.71 15.36 29.67
CA VAL A 230 3.82 14.64 30.33
C VAL A 230 5.11 15.46 30.31
N VAL A 231 5.43 16.06 29.19
CA VAL A 231 6.69 16.78 28.94
C VAL A 231 6.66 18.19 29.58
N ARG A 232 5.48 18.80 29.64
CA ARG A 232 5.24 20.11 30.28
C ARG A 232 4.11 19.98 31.29
N PRO A 233 4.35 19.36 32.45
CA PRO A 233 3.33 19.29 33.48
C PRO A 233 2.87 20.72 33.82
N ASN A 234 1.56 20.95 33.72
CA ASN A 234 0.98 22.26 34.07
C ASN A 234 1.21 22.50 35.56
N PRO A 235 2.03 23.52 35.96
CA PRO A 235 2.30 23.80 37.39
C PRO A 235 1.04 24.20 38.13
N ASN A 236 -0.05 24.58 37.44
CA ASN A 236 -1.34 24.97 37.99
C ASN A 236 -2.41 23.89 37.94
N GLY A 237 -2.07 22.67 37.50
CA GLY A 237 -2.95 21.50 37.56
C GLY A 237 -3.03 21.00 39.00
N ALA A 238 -3.96 21.54 39.80
CA ALA A 238 -4.30 20.98 41.08
C ALA A 238 -4.58 19.50 40.96
N SER A 239 -3.74 18.65 41.58
CA SER A 239 -4.09 17.26 41.85
C SER A 239 -5.46 17.26 42.55
N PRO A 240 -6.39 16.39 42.18
CA PRO A 240 -7.56 16.20 43.00
C PRO A 240 -7.06 15.69 44.37
N SER A 241 -7.01 16.59 45.32
CA SER A 241 -6.72 16.29 46.69
C SER A 241 -7.76 15.27 47.15
N GLY A 242 -7.32 14.02 47.35
CA GLY A 242 -8.10 13.02 48.06
C GLY A 242 -8.41 13.56 49.46
N GLY A 243 -9.57 14.15 49.60
CA GLY A 243 -10.12 14.55 50.86
C GLY A 243 -10.39 13.32 51.69
N THR A 244 -9.46 12.97 52.57
CA THR A 244 -9.70 12.06 53.67
C THR A 244 -10.68 12.78 54.61
N GLN A 245 -11.97 12.48 54.44
CA GLN A 245 -12.96 12.82 55.46
C GLN A 245 -12.67 11.97 56.68
N THR A 246 -11.95 12.55 57.65
CA THR A 246 -11.91 12.06 59.04
C THR A 246 -13.30 12.28 59.63
N ALA A 247 -14.06 11.19 59.72
CA ALA A 247 -15.29 11.17 60.48
C ALA A 247 -14.98 11.45 61.96
N ALA A 248 -15.40 12.61 62.40
CA ALA A 248 -15.38 12.93 63.83
C ALA A 248 -16.39 12.05 64.57
N GLN A 249 -15.91 11.19 65.49
CA GLN A 249 -16.73 10.50 66.49
C GLN A 249 -17.33 11.51 67.47
N PRO A 250 -18.62 11.43 67.84
CA PRO A 250 -19.18 12.23 68.89
C PRO A 250 -18.74 11.67 70.26
N PRO A 251 -18.64 12.50 71.33
CA PRO A 251 -18.16 12.09 72.63
C PRO A 251 -19.21 11.24 73.35
N ASN A 252 -18.73 10.16 73.94
CA ASN A 252 -19.49 9.31 74.91
C ASN A 252 -19.89 10.14 76.12
N THR A 253 -21.18 10.33 76.36
CA THR A 253 -21.70 10.74 77.67
C THR A 253 -22.07 9.51 78.43
N VAL A 254 -21.35 9.30 79.58
CA VAL A 254 -21.67 8.37 80.68
C VAL A 254 -22.87 8.89 81.46
N ARG A 255 -23.91 8.09 81.56
CA ARG A 255 -24.67 7.84 82.79
C ARG A 255 -25.50 6.56 82.62
#